data_598db79af2c4f63a4bc49e5860b4ba37
#
_entry.id   598db79af2c4f63a4bc49e5860b4ba37
#
_cell.length_a   1.000
_cell.length_b   1.000
_cell.length_c   1.000
_cell.angle_alpha   90.00
_cell.angle_beta   90.00
_cell.angle_gamma   90.00
#
_symmetry.space_group_name_H-M   'P 1'
#
loop_
_entity.id
_entity.type
_entity.pdbx_description
1 polymer ?
#
loop_
_entity_poly.entity_id
_entity_poly.type
_entity_poly.pdbx_seq_one_letter_code
_entity_poly.pdbx_strand_id
1 'polypeptide(L)'
;MGIVNAGQLGVYADLDEKLKERVEDVVKIPPMRLSGLEPCNISAHVGFVNVGERTNVTGSKAFARMILNGQYDEALSVARQQVENGAQVIDINMDEAMLDSKAAMVRFLNLIASEPDISRVPVMIDSSKWSVIEAGLQCVQGKAIVNSISMEEGEEPFRQQAKLIRRYGAATVVMAFDEKGQADTYERKIEICQRSYNILVNELGFPAEDIIFDPNIFAIATGIEEHDNYANDFINATAWIKQNLPGAKVSGGVSNVSFSFRGNDVVREAIHTVFLYYAIRAGLDMGIVNAGQLGVYADLDEKLKERVEDVVLNRFKEKDGKTPTERLLEIADEYKGGGAKAEETLAWREASVRERLTHALVHGITSHIVEDTEEMRLEIANAGGRPIEVIEGPLMDGMNVVGDLFGEGKMFLPQVVKSARVMKQAVAHLVPYIEEEKRQILQRGGDVRSRGKIIMATVKGDVHDIGKNIVTVVLQCNNFDVVNMGVMVPCNEIFVQKAPAVTIEMLVYVLTNLLGRPEHEVRVIGTRHGEKLYETLLSREEMAAAEDLGSYFCIPPPLS
;
A
#
# COMPACT_ATOMS: atom_id res chain seq x y z
N MET A 1 1.38 38.56 17.90
CA MET A 1 2.68 38.42 18.56
C MET A 1 3.64 37.85 17.53
N GLY A 2 4.76 38.50 17.25
CA GLY A 2 5.66 38.09 16.19
C GLY A 2 6.41 36.83 16.58
N ILE A 3 6.48 35.89 15.64
CA ILE A 3 7.30 34.69 15.74
C ILE A 3 8.76 35.15 15.69
N VAL A 4 9.53 34.78 16.70
CA VAL A 4 10.96 35.08 16.79
C VAL A 4 11.70 34.22 15.76
N ASN A 5 12.32 34.85 14.77
CA ASN A 5 13.08 34.17 13.71
C ASN A 5 14.35 33.53 14.29
N ALA A 6 14.77 32.38 13.76
CA ALA A 6 15.99 31.65 14.18
C ALA A 6 17.27 32.51 14.25
N GLY A 7 17.34 33.62 13.49
CA GLY A 7 18.40 34.62 13.61
C GLY A 7 18.42 35.41 14.92
N GLN A 8 17.38 35.30 15.75
CA GLN A 8 17.27 35.97 17.06
C GLN A 8 17.62 35.05 18.23
N LEU A 9 17.93 33.77 18.02
CA LEU A 9 18.37 32.82 19.02
C LEU A 9 19.72 33.19 19.64
N GLY A 10 20.56 33.96 18.93
CA GLY A 10 21.80 34.50 19.49
C GLY A 10 21.58 35.47 20.67
N VAL A 11 20.44 36.15 20.69
CA VAL A 11 20.09 37.09 21.78
C VAL A 11 19.60 36.34 23.01
N TYR A 12 19.04 35.15 22.88
CA TYR A 12 18.57 34.33 24.00
C TYR A 12 19.73 33.84 24.87
N ALA A 13 20.88 33.52 24.28
CA ALA A 13 22.04 33.04 25.02
C ALA A 13 22.61 34.10 25.98
N ASP A 14 22.41 35.38 25.64
CA ASP A 14 22.92 36.52 26.40
C ASP A 14 21.93 37.07 27.47
N LEU A 15 20.72 36.48 27.56
CA LEU A 15 19.73 36.85 28.57
C LEU A 15 20.11 36.31 29.97
N ASP A 16 19.75 37.07 31.02
CA ASP A 16 19.85 36.55 32.40
C ASP A 16 18.84 35.41 32.63
N GLU A 17 19.10 34.55 33.63
CA GLU A 17 18.31 33.35 33.91
C GLU A 17 16.81 33.65 34.14
N LYS A 18 16.47 34.78 34.81
CA LYS A 18 15.06 35.16 35.03
C LYS A 18 14.36 35.59 33.75
N LEU A 19 15.09 36.19 32.81
CA LEU A 19 14.58 36.55 31.52
C LEU A 19 14.46 35.32 30.63
N LYS A 20 15.39 34.36 30.72
CA LYS A 20 15.29 33.07 30.06
C LYS A 20 14.03 32.30 30.51
N GLU A 21 13.83 32.16 31.85
CA GLU A 21 12.60 31.52 32.37
C GLU A 21 11.33 32.20 31.88
N ARG A 22 11.27 33.54 31.83
CA ARG A 22 10.11 34.29 31.34
C ARG A 22 9.92 34.13 29.84
N VAL A 23 10.98 34.02 29.06
CA VAL A 23 10.91 33.76 27.60
C VAL A 23 10.49 32.31 27.36
N GLU A 24 11.00 31.35 28.11
CA GLU A 24 10.57 29.95 28.05
C GLU A 24 9.11 29.78 28.41
N ASP A 25 8.59 30.51 29.40
CA ASP A 25 7.16 30.50 29.75
C ASP A 25 6.26 31.12 28.65
N VAL A 26 6.79 32.09 27.90
CA VAL A 26 6.04 32.74 26.80
C VAL A 26 6.08 31.90 25.52
N VAL A 27 7.10 31.06 25.33
CA VAL A 27 7.30 30.25 24.13
C VAL A 27 6.78 28.80 24.31
N LYS A 28 6.21 28.46 25.46
CA LYS A 28 5.61 27.14 25.64
C LYS A 28 4.45 26.92 24.67
N ILE A 29 4.71 26.12 23.64
CA ILE A 29 3.66 25.61 22.76
C ILE A 29 2.74 24.74 23.62
N PRO A 30 1.42 25.01 23.64
CA PRO A 30 0.49 24.24 24.44
C PRO A 30 0.44 22.77 23.96
N PRO A 31 0.05 21.83 24.83
CA PRO A 31 -0.17 20.46 24.39
C PRO A 31 -1.34 20.41 23.40
N MET A 32 -1.32 19.43 22.48
CA MET A 32 -2.50 19.13 21.66
C MET A 32 -3.64 18.70 22.59
N ARG A 33 -4.81 19.31 22.42
CA ARG A 33 -5.99 19.05 23.23
C ARG A 33 -7.10 18.50 22.34
N LEU A 34 -7.25 17.19 22.33
CA LEU A 34 -8.36 16.50 21.68
C LEU A 34 -9.44 16.21 22.70
N SER A 35 -10.64 15.91 22.24
CA SER A 35 -11.72 15.45 23.11
C SER A 35 -12.78 14.65 22.35
N GLY A 36 -13.22 13.57 22.97
CA GLY A 36 -14.56 13.06 22.86
C GLY A 36 -15.41 13.68 23.97
N LEU A 37 -16.16 12.86 24.73
CA LEU A 37 -16.79 13.29 25.99
C LEU A 37 -15.72 13.53 27.08
N GLU A 38 -14.58 12.84 27.00
CA GLU A 38 -13.45 13.03 27.89
C GLU A 38 -12.32 13.79 27.18
N PRO A 39 -11.53 14.62 27.90
CA PRO A 39 -10.36 15.28 27.32
C PRO A 39 -9.24 14.28 27.04
N CYS A 40 -8.60 14.39 25.89
CA CYS A 40 -7.41 13.66 25.51
C CYS A 40 -6.29 14.64 25.19
N ASN A 41 -5.44 14.93 26.16
CA ASN A 41 -4.36 15.90 26.04
C ASN A 41 -3.04 15.19 25.72
N ILE A 42 -2.42 15.52 24.58
CA ILE A 42 -1.17 14.94 24.12
C ILE A 42 -0.04 15.93 24.38
N SER A 43 0.72 15.68 25.44
CA SER A 43 1.88 16.47 25.85
C SER A 43 3.16 15.63 25.80
N ALA A 44 4.29 16.27 26.03
CA ALA A 44 5.59 15.57 26.10
C ALA A 44 5.67 14.50 27.20
N HIS A 45 4.77 14.54 28.20
CA HIS A 45 4.72 13.60 29.31
C HIS A 45 3.72 12.46 29.10
N VAL A 46 2.88 12.56 28.09
CA VAL A 46 1.97 11.49 27.66
C VAL A 46 2.77 10.58 26.73
N GLY A 47 2.82 9.31 27.05
CA GLY A 47 3.47 8.34 26.21
C GLY A 47 2.78 8.20 24.83
N PHE A 48 3.16 7.20 24.09
CA PHE A 48 2.62 6.89 22.79
C PHE A 48 1.08 6.72 22.82
N VAL A 49 0.38 7.33 21.84
CA VAL A 49 -1.08 7.30 21.71
C VAL A 49 -1.48 6.25 20.69
N ASN A 50 -2.31 5.29 21.10
CA ASN A 50 -2.87 4.28 20.22
C ASN A 50 -4.10 4.83 19.49
N VAL A 51 -4.05 4.86 18.16
CA VAL A 51 -5.18 5.15 17.28
C VAL A 51 -5.70 3.83 16.73
N GLY A 52 -6.93 3.46 17.06
CA GLY A 52 -7.52 2.19 16.66
C GLY A 52 -7.86 2.16 15.17
N GLU A 53 -7.36 1.15 14.43
CA GLU A 53 -7.50 1.03 12.97
C GLU A 53 -8.65 0.15 12.48
N ARG A 54 -9.43 -0.48 13.39
CA ARG A 54 -10.37 -1.55 13.00
C ARG A 54 -11.72 -1.04 12.48
N THR A 55 -12.04 0.24 12.66
CA THR A 55 -13.24 0.92 12.13
C THR A 55 -13.00 1.54 10.75
N ASN A 56 -12.21 0.85 9.93
CA ASN A 56 -11.81 1.26 8.59
C ASN A 56 -12.26 0.19 7.58
N VAL A 57 -13.12 0.56 6.61
CA VAL A 57 -13.68 -0.36 5.61
C VAL A 57 -12.63 -0.89 4.64
N THR A 58 -11.56 -0.13 4.39
CA THR A 58 -10.46 -0.57 3.54
C THR A 58 -9.50 -1.51 4.27
N GLY A 59 -9.27 -1.26 5.58
CA GLY A 59 -8.34 -2.02 6.41
C GLY A 59 -8.95 -3.28 7.06
N SER A 60 -10.27 -3.32 7.28
CA SER A 60 -10.96 -4.40 7.99
C SER A 60 -12.08 -5.02 7.17
N LYS A 61 -11.83 -6.18 6.56
CA LYS A 61 -12.85 -6.93 5.78
C LYS A 61 -14.12 -7.26 6.59
N ALA A 62 -13.98 -7.51 7.89
CA ALA A 62 -15.11 -7.79 8.78
C ALA A 62 -15.98 -6.54 8.97
N PHE A 63 -15.35 -5.40 9.26
CA PHE A 63 -16.02 -4.12 9.41
C PHE A 63 -16.69 -3.67 8.10
N ALA A 64 -15.97 -3.77 6.96
CA ALA A 64 -16.52 -3.46 5.63
C ALA A 64 -17.80 -4.26 5.35
N ARG A 65 -17.80 -5.57 5.62
CA ARG A 65 -18.98 -6.43 5.43
C ARG A 65 -20.16 -5.99 6.30
N MET A 66 -19.91 -5.60 7.56
CA MET A 66 -20.98 -5.11 8.45
C MET A 66 -21.60 -3.83 7.90
N ILE A 67 -20.79 -2.85 7.50
CA ILE A 67 -21.26 -1.57 6.96
C ILE A 67 -22.04 -1.77 5.66
N LEU A 68 -21.49 -2.56 4.70
CA LEU A 68 -22.15 -2.85 3.41
C LEU A 68 -23.51 -3.56 3.59
N ASN A 69 -23.64 -4.41 4.60
CA ASN A 69 -24.88 -5.11 4.91
C ASN A 69 -25.84 -4.28 5.80
N GLY A 70 -25.48 -3.06 6.17
CA GLY A 70 -26.28 -2.21 7.05
C GLY A 70 -26.32 -2.62 8.51
N GLN A 71 -25.41 -3.50 8.95
CA GLN A 71 -25.28 -4.06 10.31
C GLN A 71 -24.50 -3.07 11.20
N TYR A 72 -25.05 -1.89 11.43
CA TYR A 72 -24.36 -0.84 12.17
C TYR A 72 -24.22 -1.13 13.67
N ASP A 73 -25.14 -1.89 14.26
CA ASP A 73 -25.08 -2.27 15.69
C ASP A 73 -23.88 -3.21 15.95
N GLU A 74 -23.64 -4.16 15.04
CA GLU A 74 -22.46 -5.02 15.08
C GLU A 74 -21.17 -4.21 14.81
N ALA A 75 -21.23 -3.24 13.89
CA ALA A 75 -20.10 -2.37 13.60
C ALA A 75 -19.73 -1.49 14.83
N LEU A 76 -20.69 -1.03 15.64
CA LEU A 76 -20.45 -0.35 16.91
C LEU A 76 -19.68 -1.22 17.90
N SER A 77 -19.91 -2.54 17.90
CA SER A 77 -19.16 -3.45 18.77
C SER A 77 -17.67 -3.46 18.47
N VAL A 78 -17.28 -3.28 17.19
CA VAL A 78 -15.88 -3.16 16.78
C VAL A 78 -15.25 -1.88 17.33
N ALA A 79 -15.97 -0.76 17.28
CA ALA A 79 -15.50 0.50 17.85
C ALA A 79 -15.32 0.39 19.37
N ARG A 80 -16.31 -0.22 20.07
CA ARG A 80 -16.26 -0.44 21.52
C ARG A 80 -15.06 -1.31 21.92
N GLN A 81 -14.82 -2.43 21.23
CA GLN A 81 -13.68 -3.30 21.49
C GLN A 81 -12.33 -2.58 21.36
N GLN A 82 -12.19 -1.67 20.41
CA GLN A 82 -10.95 -0.89 20.28
C GLN A 82 -10.69 -0.02 21.51
N VAL A 83 -11.73 0.66 21.99
CA VAL A 83 -11.66 1.51 23.20
C VAL A 83 -11.37 0.67 24.45
N GLU A 84 -12.03 -0.47 24.61
CA GLU A 84 -11.78 -1.44 25.68
C GLU A 84 -10.34 -1.99 25.66
N ASN A 85 -9.78 -2.20 24.47
CA ASN A 85 -8.39 -2.66 24.27
C ASN A 85 -7.37 -1.51 24.37
N GLY A 86 -7.76 -0.32 24.79
CA GLY A 86 -6.84 0.78 25.09
C GLY A 86 -6.57 1.75 23.93
N ALA A 87 -7.38 1.75 22.87
CA ALA A 87 -7.33 2.82 21.88
C ALA A 87 -7.76 4.14 22.52
N GLN A 88 -6.94 5.16 22.38
CA GLN A 88 -7.14 6.50 22.93
C GLN A 88 -7.78 7.45 21.90
N VAL A 89 -7.78 7.06 20.63
CA VAL A 89 -8.43 7.68 19.48
C VAL A 89 -8.94 6.54 18.62
N ILE A 90 -10.08 6.69 17.93
CA ILE A 90 -10.54 5.72 16.93
C ILE A 90 -10.54 6.35 15.54
N ASP A 91 -9.88 5.69 14.58
CA ASP A 91 -9.89 6.05 13.18
C ASP A 91 -11.10 5.45 12.48
N ILE A 92 -11.86 6.27 11.75
CA ILE A 92 -13.08 5.87 11.06
C ILE A 92 -12.98 6.21 9.59
N ASN A 93 -12.97 5.17 8.76
CA ASN A 93 -12.96 5.29 7.30
C ASN A 93 -14.14 4.54 6.69
N MET A 94 -14.86 5.22 5.79
CA MET A 94 -16.02 4.70 5.05
C MET A 94 -15.80 4.74 3.53
N ASP A 95 -14.54 4.82 3.06
CA ASP A 95 -14.21 4.90 1.63
C ASP A 95 -14.27 3.52 0.98
N GLU A 96 -15.45 3.18 0.44
CA GLU A 96 -15.70 1.96 -0.32
C GLU A 96 -16.50 2.28 -1.59
N ALA A 97 -16.12 1.68 -2.72
CA ALA A 97 -16.70 1.99 -4.03
C ALA A 97 -18.22 1.69 -4.10
N MET A 98 -18.70 0.71 -3.35
CA MET A 98 -20.11 0.30 -3.33
C MET A 98 -20.93 1.00 -2.25
N LEU A 99 -20.36 1.99 -1.57
CA LEU A 99 -20.97 2.67 -0.42
C LEU A 99 -21.14 4.17 -0.70
N ASP A 100 -22.26 4.76 -0.28
CA ASP A 100 -22.31 6.21 -0.07
C ASP A 100 -21.50 6.55 1.18
N SER A 101 -20.21 6.79 0.98
CA SER A 101 -19.25 7.05 2.06
C SER A 101 -19.69 8.20 2.96
N LYS A 102 -20.28 9.26 2.39
CA LYS A 102 -20.75 10.43 3.14
C LYS A 102 -21.92 10.07 4.05
N ALA A 103 -22.94 9.40 3.51
CA ALA A 103 -24.10 8.98 4.29
C ALA A 103 -23.72 7.96 5.38
N ALA A 104 -22.81 7.01 5.05
CA ALA A 104 -22.31 6.02 5.99
C ALA A 104 -21.51 6.65 7.14
N MET A 105 -20.62 7.60 6.84
CA MET A 105 -19.84 8.34 7.84
C MET A 105 -20.77 9.09 8.81
N VAL A 106 -21.70 9.88 8.27
CA VAL A 106 -22.67 10.62 9.08
C VAL A 106 -23.50 9.68 9.97
N ARG A 107 -24.00 8.58 9.40
CA ARG A 107 -24.79 7.60 10.17
C ARG A 107 -23.98 6.97 11.29
N PHE A 108 -22.77 6.50 11.01
CA PHE A 108 -21.95 5.82 12.00
C PHE A 108 -21.50 6.76 13.13
N LEU A 109 -21.10 8.00 12.80
CA LEU A 109 -20.73 9.01 13.80
C LEU A 109 -21.89 9.40 14.70
N ASN A 110 -23.11 9.53 14.15
CA ASN A 110 -24.31 9.80 14.95
C ASN A 110 -24.65 8.64 15.89
N LEU A 111 -24.43 7.40 15.47
CA LEU A 111 -24.59 6.23 16.33
C LEU A 111 -23.53 6.20 17.45
N ILE A 112 -22.27 6.47 17.13
CA ILE A 112 -21.20 6.59 18.14
C ILE A 112 -21.53 7.66 19.17
N ALA A 113 -22.10 8.80 18.76
CA ALA A 113 -22.44 9.88 19.67
C ALA A 113 -23.48 9.47 20.74
N SER A 114 -24.29 8.44 20.48
CA SER A 114 -25.24 7.87 21.45
C SER A 114 -24.64 6.81 22.37
N GLU A 115 -23.37 6.42 22.16
CA GLU A 115 -22.67 5.36 22.89
C GLU A 115 -21.54 5.95 23.76
N PRO A 116 -21.79 6.28 25.05
CA PRO A 116 -20.80 6.93 25.91
C PRO A 116 -19.48 6.17 26.06
N ASP A 117 -19.53 4.84 26.06
CA ASP A 117 -18.36 3.97 26.16
C ASP A 117 -17.41 4.11 24.95
N ILE A 118 -17.94 4.50 23.79
CA ILE A 118 -17.16 4.74 22.57
C ILE A 118 -16.84 6.22 22.45
N SER A 119 -17.83 7.09 22.58
CA SER A 119 -17.70 8.54 22.35
C SER A 119 -16.87 9.27 23.41
N ARG A 120 -16.46 8.58 24.48
CA ARG A 120 -15.53 9.15 25.48
C ARG A 120 -14.18 9.50 24.88
N VAL A 121 -13.70 8.77 23.85
CA VAL A 121 -12.45 9.07 23.15
C VAL A 121 -12.69 9.94 21.91
N PRO A 122 -11.71 10.77 21.50
CA PRO A 122 -11.81 11.54 20.26
C PRO A 122 -11.81 10.62 19.02
N VAL A 123 -12.43 11.13 17.95
CA VAL A 123 -12.53 10.45 16.65
C VAL A 123 -11.51 11.05 15.68
N MET A 124 -10.90 10.20 14.87
CA MET A 124 -10.15 10.56 13.68
C MET A 124 -11.04 10.26 12.47
N ILE A 125 -11.38 11.29 11.68
CA ILE A 125 -12.20 11.17 10.48
C ILE A 125 -11.27 10.95 9.30
N ASP A 126 -11.29 9.75 8.74
CA ASP A 126 -10.42 9.31 7.66
C ASP A 126 -11.19 9.18 6.34
N SER A 127 -10.80 9.95 5.34
CA SER A 127 -11.31 9.83 3.98
C SER A 127 -10.38 10.50 2.97
N SER A 128 -10.34 9.94 1.76
CA SER A 128 -9.72 10.57 0.60
C SER A 128 -10.57 11.72 0.01
N LYS A 129 -11.84 11.85 0.45
CA LYS A 129 -12.79 12.82 -0.10
C LYS A 129 -13.11 13.92 0.91
N TRP A 130 -12.80 15.17 0.56
CA TRP A 130 -13.09 16.31 1.42
C TRP A 130 -14.59 16.39 1.85
N SER A 131 -15.51 16.09 0.93
CA SER A 131 -16.95 16.12 1.22
C SER A 131 -17.39 15.11 2.31
N VAL A 132 -16.67 14.02 2.49
CA VAL A 132 -16.89 13.02 3.56
C VAL A 132 -16.29 13.55 4.87
N ILE A 133 -15.06 14.07 4.83
CA ILE A 133 -14.41 14.70 5.99
C ILE A 133 -15.27 15.81 6.56
N GLU A 134 -15.72 16.75 5.72
CA GLU A 134 -16.53 17.89 6.17
C GLU A 134 -17.87 17.45 6.77
N ALA A 135 -18.53 16.47 6.16
CA ALA A 135 -19.78 15.92 6.72
C ALA A 135 -19.54 15.22 8.06
N GLY A 136 -18.40 14.53 8.22
CA GLY A 136 -18.00 13.93 9.50
C GLY A 136 -17.72 14.98 10.57
N LEU A 137 -17.01 16.06 10.23
CA LEU A 137 -16.75 17.17 11.16
C LEU A 137 -18.03 17.84 11.69
N GLN A 138 -19.09 17.86 10.89
CA GLN A 138 -20.40 18.39 11.32
C GLN A 138 -21.13 17.49 12.31
N CYS A 139 -20.73 16.22 12.44
CA CYS A 139 -21.37 15.26 13.36
C CYS A 139 -20.64 15.10 14.69
N VAL A 140 -19.34 15.46 14.74
CA VAL A 140 -18.50 15.19 15.90
C VAL A 140 -18.74 16.19 17.03
N GLN A 141 -18.86 15.68 18.25
CA GLN A 141 -18.86 16.43 19.50
C GLN A 141 -17.42 16.53 20.00
N GLY A 142 -16.97 17.69 20.40
CA GLY A 142 -15.59 17.88 20.87
C GLY A 142 -14.58 18.14 19.75
N LYS A 143 -13.29 17.88 20.02
CA LYS A 143 -12.18 18.18 19.07
C LYS A 143 -11.66 16.89 18.43
N ALA A 144 -11.98 16.70 17.15
CA ALA A 144 -11.58 15.57 16.33
C ALA A 144 -10.23 15.79 15.63
N ILE A 145 -9.76 14.74 14.96
CA ILE A 145 -8.63 14.77 14.03
C ILE A 145 -9.17 14.53 12.62
N VAL A 146 -8.67 15.28 11.64
CA VAL A 146 -8.87 15.01 10.21
C VAL A 146 -7.72 14.16 9.69
N ASN A 147 -8.01 13.06 9.02
CA ASN A 147 -7.06 12.20 8.34
C ASN A 147 -7.47 12.07 6.86
N SER A 148 -6.84 12.73 5.92
CA SER A 148 -5.70 13.64 6.01
C SER A 148 -5.80 14.75 4.96
N ILE A 149 -4.89 15.70 5.03
CA ILE A 149 -4.64 16.66 3.95
C ILE A 149 -3.22 16.48 3.44
N SER A 150 -3.00 16.85 2.17
CA SER A 150 -1.69 16.78 1.52
C SER A 150 -1.57 17.84 0.43
N MET A 151 -0.36 18.00 -0.10
CA MET A 151 -0.11 18.85 -1.28
C MET A 151 -0.15 18.06 -2.60
N GLU A 152 -0.79 16.89 -2.62
CA GLU A 152 -0.93 16.07 -3.84
C GLU A 152 -1.56 16.86 -4.99
N GLU A 153 -2.65 17.57 -4.70
CA GLU A 153 -3.37 18.42 -5.65
C GLU A 153 -2.81 19.85 -5.72
N GLY A 154 -1.66 20.11 -5.08
CA GLY A 154 -1.03 21.43 -5.00
C GLY A 154 -1.35 22.20 -3.72
N GLU A 155 -0.74 23.39 -3.59
CA GLU A 155 -0.84 24.20 -2.37
C GLU A 155 -2.20 24.86 -2.16
N GLU A 156 -2.93 25.23 -3.23
CA GLU A 156 -4.17 25.97 -3.06
C GLU A 156 -5.29 25.13 -2.45
N PRO A 157 -5.59 23.88 -2.90
CA PRO A 157 -6.52 22.98 -2.21
C PRO A 157 -6.09 22.71 -0.77
N PHE A 158 -4.79 22.48 -0.53
CA PHE A 158 -4.23 22.28 0.80
C PHE A 158 -4.51 23.46 1.74
N ARG A 159 -4.30 24.71 1.27
CA ARG A 159 -4.59 25.94 2.02
C ARG A 159 -6.08 26.08 2.34
N GLN A 160 -6.95 25.76 1.39
CA GLN A 160 -8.39 25.84 1.57
C GLN A 160 -8.89 24.82 2.61
N GLN A 161 -8.45 23.57 2.51
CA GLN A 161 -8.79 22.52 3.45
C GLN A 161 -8.28 22.88 4.86
N ALA A 162 -7.05 23.33 5.00
CA ALA A 162 -6.47 23.75 6.27
C ALA A 162 -7.27 24.88 6.95
N LYS A 163 -7.72 25.89 6.16
CA LYS A 163 -8.58 26.98 6.69
C LYS A 163 -9.93 26.44 7.21
N LEU A 164 -10.52 25.47 6.50
CA LEU A 164 -11.79 24.88 6.91
C LEU A 164 -11.59 24.02 8.19
N ILE A 165 -10.56 23.18 8.26
CA ILE A 165 -10.23 22.38 9.45
C ILE A 165 -10.06 23.29 10.68
N ARG A 166 -9.31 24.40 10.51
CA ARG A 166 -9.15 25.39 11.57
C ARG A 166 -10.46 26.01 12.01
N ARG A 167 -11.42 26.24 11.09
CA ARG A 167 -12.75 26.76 11.42
C ARG A 167 -13.58 25.77 12.25
N TYR A 168 -13.45 24.48 11.96
CA TYR A 168 -14.08 23.42 12.76
C TYR A 168 -13.34 23.18 14.09
N GLY A 169 -12.16 23.77 14.28
CA GLY A 169 -11.36 23.60 15.48
C GLY A 169 -10.70 22.22 15.63
N ALA A 170 -10.60 21.45 14.55
CA ALA A 170 -10.01 20.13 14.53
C ALA A 170 -8.48 20.17 14.39
N ALA A 171 -7.82 19.11 14.86
CA ALA A 171 -6.44 18.80 14.50
C ALA A 171 -6.40 18.09 13.14
N THR A 172 -5.23 18.03 12.50
CA THR A 172 -5.12 17.40 11.18
C THR A 172 -3.86 16.56 11.03
N VAL A 173 -4.01 15.40 10.39
CA VAL A 173 -2.90 14.65 9.82
C VAL A 173 -2.51 15.32 8.50
N VAL A 174 -1.22 15.54 8.31
CA VAL A 174 -0.61 16.08 7.09
C VAL A 174 0.31 15.01 6.53
N MET A 175 -0.07 14.42 5.43
CA MET A 175 0.75 13.41 4.78
C MET A 175 1.94 14.06 4.05
N ALA A 176 3.09 13.42 4.12
CA ALA A 176 4.26 13.78 3.30
C ALA A 176 4.03 13.35 1.84
N PHE A 177 3.14 14.07 1.16
CA PHE A 177 2.68 13.82 -0.20
C PHE A 177 2.52 15.15 -0.91
N ASP A 178 3.20 15.32 -2.03
CA ASP A 178 3.11 16.53 -2.86
C ASP A 178 2.80 16.20 -4.33
N GLU A 179 2.86 17.17 -5.19
CA GLU A 179 2.58 17.07 -6.62
C GLU A 179 3.48 16.05 -7.36
N LYS A 180 4.59 15.62 -6.74
CA LYS A 180 5.51 14.61 -7.29
C LYS A 180 5.22 13.20 -6.77
N GLY A 181 4.34 13.06 -5.80
CA GLY A 181 3.98 11.79 -5.17
C GLY A 181 4.32 11.71 -3.69
N GLN A 182 4.06 10.56 -3.09
CA GLN A 182 4.37 10.28 -1.70
C GLN A 182 5.90 10.30 -1.47
N ALA A 183 6.29 10.80 -0.30
CA ALA A 183 7.69 10.78 0.10
C ALA A 183 8.12 9.37 0.51
N ASP A 184 9.04 8.80 -0.21
CA ASP A 184 9.65 7.48 0.03
C ASP A 184 11.00 7.58 0.75
N THR A 185 11.83 8.59 0.43
CA THR A 185 13.15 8.82 1.01
C THR A 185 13.12 9.82 2.18
N TYR A 186 14.12 9.75 3.04
CA TYR A 186 14.30 10.68 4.17
C TYR A 186 14.23 12.14 3.73
N GLU A 187 14.98 12.51 2.68
CA GLU A 187 15.05 13.89 2.17
C GLU A 187 13.68 14.40 1.72
N ARG A 188 12.92 13.55 1.00
CA ARG A 188 11.58 13.90 0.55
C ARG A 188 10.60 14.07 1.71
N LYS A 189 10.70 13.20 2.73
CA LYS A 189 9.86 13.28 3.93
C LYS A 189 10.05 14.61 4.65
N ILE A 190 11.30 15.01 4.91
CA ILE A 190 11.58 16.28 5.60
C ILE A 190 11.28 17.51 4.74
N GLU A 191 11.55 17.47 3.43
CA GLU A 191 11.23 18.56 2.50
C GLU A 191 9.73 18.89 2.51
N ILE A 192 8.88 17.89 2.33
CA ILE A 192 7.43 18.07 2.28
C ILE A 192 6.87 18.49 3.65
N CYS A 193 7.31 17.87 4.74
CA CYS A 193 6.88 18.26 6.08
C CYS A 193 7.28 19.70 6.41
N GLN A 194 8.49 20.12 6.07
CA GLN A 194 8.93 21.50 6.25
C GLN A 194 8.11 22.50 5.43
N ARG A 195 7.86 22.18 4.16
CA ARG A 195 7.03 23.01 3.27
C ARG A 195 5.60 23.15 3.81
N SER A 196 4.99 22.04 4.20
CA SER A 196 3.64 22.01 4.79
C SER A 196 3.57 22.81 6.09
N TYR A 197 4.57 22.65 6.97
CA TYR A 197 4.65 23.40 8.23
C TYR A 197 4.74 24.90 7.99
N ASN A 198 5.55 25.34 7.04
CA ASN A 198 5.69 26.75 6.72
C ASN A 198 4.36 27.35 6.24
N ILE A 199 3.64 26.66 5.36
CA ILE A 199 2.32 27.09 4.88
C ILE A 199 1.33 27.15 6.05
N LEU A 200 1.23 26.09 6.83
CA LEU A 200 0.24 26.00 7.89
C LEU A 200 0.49 27.02 9.01
N VAL A 201 1.69 27.02 9.56
CA VAL A 201 2.02 27.83 10.74
C VAL A 201 2.34 29.28 10.38
N ASN A 202 3.26 29.47 9.43
CA ASN A 202 3.79 30.81 9.16
C ASN A 202 2.85 31.64 8.27
N GLU A 203 2.11 31.03 7.34
CA GLU A 203 1.22 31.77 6.45
C GLU A 203 -0.23 31.76 6.90
N LEU A 204 -0.76 30.59 7.32
CA LEU A 204 -2.16 30.46 7.71
C LEU A 204 -2.40 30.64 9.21
N GLY A 205 -1.35 30.66 10.05
CA GLY A 205 -1.47 30.73 11.50
C GLY A 205 -2.22 29.54 12.10
N PHE A 206 -2.08 28.35 11.50
CA PHE A 206 -2.63 27.12 12.04
C PHE A 206 -1.88 26.78 13.34
N PRO A 207 -2.56 26.32 14.42
CA PRO A 207 -1.88 25.95 15.65
C PRO A 207 -0.88 24.82 15.41
N ALA A 208 0.39 25.03 15.76
CA ALA A 208 1.44 24.06 15.52
C ALA A 208 1.20 22.75 16.28
N GLU A 209 0.61 22.85 17.48
CA GLU A 209 0.25 21.69 18.31
C GLU A 209 -0.87 20.83 17.73
N ASP A 210 -1.64 21.33 16.77
CA ASP A 210 -2.74 20.62 16.10
C ASP A 210 -2.32 19.98 14.77
N ILE A 211 -1.04 20.06 14.41
CA ILE A 211 -0.47 19.43 13.22
C ILE A 211 0.11 18.06 13.60
N ILE A 212 -0.28 17.04 12.85
CA ILE A 212 0.24 15.67 12.97
C ILE A 212 0.83 15.28 11.62
N PHE A 213 2.15 15.17 11.52
CA PHE A 213 2.76 14.69 10.28
C PHE A 213 2.68 13.18 10.17
N ASP A 214 2.30 12.69 8.98
CA ASP A 214 2.51 11.31 8.54
C ASP A 214 3.57 11.30 7.44
N PRO A 215 4.84 11.01 7.78
CA PRO A 215 5.90 10.92 6.80
C PRO A 215 5.88 9.63 5.96
N ASN A 216 4.77 8.94 5.89
CA ASN A 216 4.47 7.69 5.18
C ASN A 216 5.28 6.49 5.67
N ILE A 217 4.58 5.48 6.18
CA ILE A 217 5.15 4.17 6.50
C ILE A 217 4.90 3.24 5.33
N PHE A 218 5.98 2.74 4.74
CA PHE A 218 5.94 1.76 3.65
C PHE A 218 6.37 0.38 4.12
N ALA A 219 6.00 -0.64 3.33
CA ALA A 219 6.38 -2.01 3.58
C ALA A 219 7.89 -2.21 3.44
N ILE A 220 8.49 -2.88 4.42
CA ILE A 220 9.88 -3.31 4.40
C ILE A 220 9.99 -4.82 4.14
N ALA A 221 11.19 -5.34 4.01
CA ALA A 221 11.44 -6.75 3.75
C ALA A 221 10.67 -7.30 2.53
N THR A 222 10.59 -6.49 1.48
CA THR A 222 9.91 -6.85 0.23
C THR A 222 10.81 -7.63 -0.73
N GLY A 223 12.12 -7.67 -0.47
CA GLY A 223 13.15 -8.19 -1.37
C GLY A 223 13.55 -7.22 -2.49
N ILE A 224 13.09 -5.98 -2.45
CA ILE A 224 13.42 -4.89 -3.36
C ILE A 224 14.39 -3.96 -2.63
N GLU A 225 15.58 -3.71 -3.18
CA GLU A 225 16.66 -2.96 -2.52
C GLU A 225 16.25 -1.52 -2.19
N GLU A 226 15.49 -0.86 -3.04
CA GLU A 226 15.00 0.50 -2.84
C GLU A 226 14.10 0.64 -1.60
N HIS A 227 13.50 -0.48 -1.14
CA HIS A 227 12.61 -0.50 0.02
C HIS A 227 13.33 -0.78 1.35
N ASP A 228 14.59 -1.16 1.31
CA ASP A 228 15.33 -1.63 2.50
C ASP A 228 15.48 -0.54 3.57
N ASN A 229 15.46 0.73 3.17
CA ASN A 229 15.66 1.85 4.10
C ASN A 229 14.37 2.54 4.56
N TYR A 230 13.21 2.16 4.07
CA TYR A 230 11.94 2.87 4.32
C TYR A 230 11.59 3.05 5.79
N ALA A 231 11.78 2.03 6.63
CA ALA A 231 11.51 2.14 8.06
C ALA A 231 12.53 3.05 8.76
N ASN A 232 13.81 2.92 8.43
CA ASN A 232 14.87 3.76 8.96
C ASN A 232 14.70 5.23 8.56
N ASP A 233 14.30 5.50 7.30
CA ASP A 233 14.00 6.85 6.81
C ASP A 233 12.82 7.47 7.54
N PHE A 234 11.77 6.70 7.85
CA PHE A 234 10.66 7.17 8.67
C PHE A 234 11.11 7.52 10.09
N ILE A 235 11.90 6.66 10.74
CA ILE A 235 12.42 6.88 12.10
C ILE A 235 13.29 8.15 12.13
N ASN A 236 14.19 8.32 11.17
CA ASN A 236 15.05 9.49 11.08
C ASN A 236 14.25 10.77 10.76
N ALA A 237 13.26 10.70 9.85
CA ALA A 237 12.38 11.83 9.56
C ALA A 237 11.55 12.23 10.80
N THR A 238 11.09 11.26 11.59
CA THR A 238 10.40 11.51 12.87
C THR A 238 11.31 12.31 13.80
N ALA A 239 12.55 11.88 14.01
CA ALA A 239 13.50 12.61 14.86
C ALA A 239 13.75 14.04 14.34
N TRP A 240 13.92 14.19 13.04
CA TRP A 240 14.12 15.51 12.43
C TRP A 240 12.90 16.43 12.60
N ILE A 241 11.67 15.93 12.38
CA ILE A 241 10.42 16.69 12.57
C ILE A 241 10.34 17.21 14.01
N LYS A 242 10.58 16.34 14.98
CA LYS A 242 10.54 16.71 16.41
C LYS A 242 11.56 17.80 16.79
N GLN A 243 12.70 17.84 16.12
CA GLN A 243 13.76 18.82 16.36
C GLN A 243 13.54 20.15 15.63
N ASN A 244 12.94 20.11 14.42
CA ASN A 244 12.92 21.26 13.52
C ASN A 244 11.53 21.88 13.33
N LEU A 245 10.43 21.14 13.64
CA LEU A 245 9.05 21.61 13.49
C LEU A 245 8.36 21.68 14.88
N PRO A 246 8.64 22.71 15.66
CA PRO A 246 8.21 22.78 17.05
C PRO A 246 6.68 22.74 17.19
N GLY A 247 6.19 21.92 18.11
CA GLY A 247 4.75 21.70 18.38
C GLY A 247 4.14 20.56 17.59
N ALA A 248 4.63 20.29 16.38
CA ALA A 248 4.09 19.23 15.53
C ALA A 248 4.21 17.85 16.17
N LYS A 249 3.21 17.01 15.93
CA LYS A 249 3.16 15.61 16.29
C LYS A 249 3.52 14.76 15.07
N VAL A 250 3.85 13.48 15.33
CA VAL A 250 4.10 12.50 14.26
C VAL A 250 3.23 11.28 14.47
N SER A 251 2.63 10.79 13.39
CA SER A 251 1.80 9.59 13.33
C SER A 251 2.17 8.74 12.10
N GLY A 252 1.54 7.60 11.97
CA GLY A 252 1.61 6.76 10.76
C GLY A 252 0.82 5.48 10.90
N GLY A 253 0.47 4.88 9.75
CA GLY A 253 -0.19 3.59 9.66
C GLY A 253 0.78 2.44 9.91
N VAL A 254 0.94 2.01 11.17
CA VAL A 254 1.97 1.05 11.59
C VAL A 254 1.84 -0.30 10.88
N SER A 255 0.62 -0.76 10.60
CA SER A 255 0.37 -2.04 9.94
C SER A 255 1.01 -2.14 8.54
N ASN A 256 1.30 -1.00 7.89
CA ASN A 256 1.92 -0.96 6.56
C ASN A 256 3.36 -1.50 6.57
N VAL A 257 4.12 -1.27 7.66
CA VAL A 257 5.55 -1.65 7.73
C VAL A 257 5.75 -3.16 7.52
N SER A 258 4.78 -3.97 7.95
CA SER A 258 4.86 -5.45 7.91
C SER A 258 4.02 -6.08 6.79
N PHE A 259 3.56 -5.29 5.82
CA PHE A 259 2.66 -5.77 4.76
C PHE A 259 3.23 -6.97 3.97
N SER A 260 4.55 -7.02 3.80
CA SER A 260 5.26 -8.11 3.13
C SER A 260 5.12 -9.47 3.82
N PHE A 261 4.80 -9.48 5.12
CA PHE A 261 4.59 -10.70 5.93
C PHE A 261 3.12 -10.98 6.24
N ARG A 262 2.20 -10.49 5.41
CA ARG A 262 0.76 -10.77 5.57
C ARG A 262 0.50 -12.28 5.61
N GLY A 263 -0.16 -12.76 6.69
CA GLY A 263 -0.40 -14.19 6.92
C GLY A 263 0.60 -14.86 7.91
N ASN A 264 1.60 -14.12 8.42
CA ASN A 264 2.43 -14.55 9.55
C ASN A 264 2.34 -13.52 10.68
N ASP A 265 1.33 -13.69 11.54
CA ASP A 265 1.00 -12.69 12.56
C ASP A 265 2.14 -12.53 13.59
N VAL A 266 2.89 -13.59 13.92
CA VAL A 266 4.02 -13.52 14.86
C VAL A 266 5.15 -12.63 14.34
N VAL A 267 5.56 -12.83 13.09
CA VAL A 267 6.61 -12.00 12.46
C VAL A 267 6.12 -10.57 12.28
N ARG A 268 4.85 -10.37 11.91
CA ARG A 268 4.25 -9.03 11.78
C ARG A 268 4.24 -8.28 13.10
N GLU A 269 3.82 -8.94 14.18
CA GLU A 269 3.82 -8.36 15.52
C GLU A 269 5.23 -8.01 15.98
N ALA A 270 6.22 -8.86 15.70
CA ALA A 270 7.61 -8.57 15.99
C ALA A 270 8.13 -7.35 15.19
N ILE A 271 7.78 -7.22 13.90
CA ILE A 271 8.14 -6.04 13.08
C ILE A 271 7.48 -4.78 13.64
N HIS A 272 6.19 -4.82 13.99
CA HIS A 272 5.49 -3.68 14.61
C HIS A 272 6.17 -3.29 15.93
N THR A 273 6.47 -4.27 16.77
CA THR A 273 7.07 -4.04 18.10
C THR A 273 8.45 -3.40 17.99
N VAL A 274 9.31 -3.92 17.12
CA VAL A 274 10.67 -3.36 16.91
C VAL A 274 10.58 -1.98 16.26
N PHE A 275 9.76 -1.81 15.23
CA PHE A 275 9.57 -0.52 14.58
C PHE A 275 9.09 0.54 15.55
N LEU A 276 8.04 0.26 16.32
CA LEU A 276 7.50 1.18 17.33
C LEU A 276 8.53 1.50 18.42
N TYR A 277 9.31 0.51 18.88
CA TYR A 277 10.35 0.77 19.88
C TYR A 277 11.33 1.86 19.43
N TYR A 278 11.81 1.80 18.18
CA TYR A 278 12.74 2.81 17.66
C TYR A 278 12.04 4.11 17.25
N ALA A 279 10.85 4.04 16.65
CA ALA A 279 10.10 5.21 16.23
C ALA A 279 9.62 6.06 17.42
N ILE A 280 9.13 5.46 18.50
CA ILE A 280 8.72 6.16 19.73
C ILE A 280 9.94 6.84 20.36
N ARG A 281 11.09 6.18 20.40
CA ARG A 281 12.34 6.78 20.90
C ARG A 281 12.82 7.94 20.04
N ALA A 282 12.52 7.94 18.75
CA ALA A 282 12.75 9.05 17.84
C ALA A 282 11.72 10.19 17.97
N GLY A 283 10.63 9.97 18.72
CA GLY A 283 9.61 10.97 19.01
C GLY A 283 8.26 10.76 18.33
N LEU A 284 7.96 9.54 17.85
CA LEU A 284 6.63 9.19 17.34
C LEU A 284 5.59 9.36 18.46
N ASP A 285 4.62 10.26 18.26
CA ASP A 285 3.62 10.61 19.27
C ASP A 285 2.43 9.64 19.27
N MET A 286 2.02 9.15 18.09
CA MET A 286 0.87 8.26 17.95
C MET A 286 1.05 7.30 16.76
N GLY A 287 0.24 6.27 16.70
CA GLY A 287 0.23 5.33 15.57
C GLY A 287 -1.15 4.73 15.34
N ILE A 288 -1.52 4.61 14.09
CA ILE A 288 -2.74 3.91 13.66
C ILE A 288 -2.39 2.43 13.65
N VAL A 289 -2.96 1.67 14.60
CA VAL A 289 -2.54 0.31 14.90
C VAL A 289 -3.68 -0.48 15.55
N ASN A 290 -3.60 -1.82 15.43
CA ASN A 290 -4.46 -2.69 16.22
C ASN A 290 -4.01 -2.69 17.68
N ALA A 291 -4.71 -1.95 18.55
CA ALA A 291 -4.35 -1.79 19.96
C ALA A 291 -4.24 -3.13 20.73
N GLY A 292 -4.96 -4.16 20.31
CA GLY A 292 -4.93 -5.51 20.91
C GLY A 292 -3.74 -6.39 20.45
N GLN A 293 -2.87 -5.90 19.56
CA GLN A 293 -1.74 -6.66 18.98
C GLN A 293 -0.40 -5.91 19.09
N LEU A 294 -0.19 -5.24 20.20
CA LEU A 294 1.09 -4.57 20.48
C LEU A 294 1.91 -5.44 21.42
N GLY A 295 3.00 -6.00 20.91
CA GLY A 295 3.95 -6.78 21.70
C GLY A 295 4.86 -5.89 22.57
N VAL A 296 5.50 -6.50 23.57
CA VAL A 296 6.53 -5.86 24.38
C VAL A 296 7.89 -6.20 23.80
N TYR A 297 8.69 -5.17 23.48
CA TYR A 297 10.01 -5.36 22.84
C TYR A 297 10.95 -6.27 23.63
N ALA A 298 10.89 -6.21 25.00
CA ALA A 298 11.71 -7.03 25.87
C ALA A 298 11.32 -8.52 25.84
N ASP A 299 10.06 -8.83 25.48
CA ASP A 299 9.51 -10.18 25.48
C ASP A 299 9.68 -10.91 24.15
N LEU A 300 10.20 -10.20 23.12
CA LEU A 300 10.49 -10.82 21.83
C LEU A 300 11.59 -11.88 21.95
N ASP A 301 11.39 -12.99 21.27
CA ASP A 301 12.44 -14.00 21.09
C ASP A 301 13.71 -13.35 20.53
N GLU A 302 14.86 -13.60 21.16
CA GLU A 302 16.13 -12.92 20.85
C GLU A 302 16.55 -13.11 19.37
N LYS A 303 16.35 -14.31 18.82
CA LYS A 303 16.72 -14.63 17.46
C LYS A 303 15.81 -13.88 16.47
N LEU A 304 14.51 -13.86 16.72
CA LEU A 304 13.54 -13.13 15.91
C LEU A 304 13.79 -11.62 16.01
N LYS A 305 14.04 -11.11 17.22
CA LYS A 305 14.33 -9.70 17.48
C LYS A 305 15.55 -9.21 16.70
N GLU A 306 16.68 -9.94 16.74
CA GLU A 306 17.90 -9.60 16.00
C GLU A 306 17.62 -9.50 14.49
N ARG A 307 16.89 -10.48 13.91
CA ARG A 307 16.58 -10.50 12.49
C ARG A 307 15.65 -9.37 12.06
N VAL A 308 14.66 -9.08 12.90
CA VAL A 308 13.72 -7.96 12.66
C VAL A 308 14.41 -6.62 12.80
N GLU A 309 15.29 -6.44 13.78
CA GLU A 309 16.10 -5.22 13.91
C GLU A 309 17.01 -4.98 12.71
N ASP A 310 17.64 -6.05 12.20
CA ASP A 310 18.48 -5.96 11.01
C ASP A 310 17.69 -5.42 9.80
N VAL A 311 16.42 -5.81 9.68
CA VAL A 311 15.53 -5.36 8.61
C VAL A 311 15.01 -3.94 8.86
N VAL A 312 14.48 -3.66 10.04
CA VAL A 312 13.88 -2.36 10.38
C VAL A 312 14.90 -1.23 10.32
N LEU A 313 16.11 -1.49 10.78
CA LEU A 313 17.19 -0.49 10.84
C LEU A 313 18.16 -0.58 9.65
N ASN A 314 17.88 -1.46 8.70
CA ASN A 314 18.75 -1.73 7.55
C ASN A 314 20.22 -1.96 7.97
N ARG A 315 20.40 -2.79 8.99
CA ARG A 315 21.74 -3.16 9.50
C ARG A 315 22.36 -4.22 8.62
N PHE A 316 23.65 -4.12 8.37
CA PHE A 316 24.43 -5.16 7.67
C PHE A 316 23.80 -5.55 6.34
N LYS A 317 23.91 -4.66 5.34
CA LYS A 317 23.36 -4.86 3.98
C LYS A 317 23.60 -6.28 3.45
N GLU A 318 24.73 -6.88 3.82
CA GLU A 318 25.07 -8.27 3.50
C GLU A 318 25.88 -8.88 4.65
N LYS A 319 25.41 -10.01 5.17
CA LYS A 319 26.11 -10.82 6.17
C LYS A 319 26.01 -12.27 5.73
N ASP A 320 27.14 -12.94 5.61
CA ASP A 320 27.22 -14.35 5.14
C ASP A 320 26.60 -14.56 3.75
N GLY A 321 26.73 -13.57 2.85
CA GLY A 321 26.17 -13.61 1.49
C GLY A 321 24.64 -13.44 1.44
N LYS A 322 24.00 -12.96 2.52
CA LYS A 322 22.54 -12.81 2.62
C LYS A 322 22.14 -11.41 3.09
N THR A 323 21.09 -10.89 2.46
CA THR A 323 20.46 -9.63 2.87
C THR A 323 19.72 -9.77 4.21
N PRO A 324 19.40 -8.66 4.92
CA PRO A 324 18.56 -8.71 6.12
C PRO A 324 17.22 -9.41 5.89
N THR A 325 16.57 -9.11 4.76
CA THR A 325 15.31 -9.73 4.36
C THR A 325 15.45 -11.24 4.20
N GLU A 326 16.51 -11.71 3.56
CA GLU A 326 16.76 -13.15 3.38
C GLU A 326 16.99 -13.87 4.70
N ARG A 327 17.74 -13.25 5.61
CA ARG A 327 17.97 -13.80 6.95
C ARG A 327 16.70 -13.87 7.79
N LEU A 328 15.79 -12.89 7.66
CA LEU A 328 14.49 -12.95 8.33
C LEU A 328 13.59 -14.04 7.75
N LEU A 329 13.57 -14.19 6.42
CA LEU A 329 12.79 -15.24 5.75
C LEU A 329 13.20 -16.65 6.18
N GLU A 330 14.50 -16.89 6.42
CA GLU A 330 14.99 -18.20 6.86
C GLU A 330 14.38 -18.69 8.16
N ILE A 331 14.03 -17.77 9.05
CA ILE A 331 13.44 -18.09 10.34
C ILE A 331 11.93 -17.87 10.40
N ALA A 332 11.37 -17.15 9.43
CA ALA A 332 9.95 -16.76 9.46
C ALA A 332 9.00 -17.97 9.54
N ASP A 333 9.34 -19.08 8.89
CA ASP A 333 8.51 -20.29 8.90
C ASP A 333 8.58 -21.04 10.24
N GLU A 334 9.65 -20.88 11.03
CA GLU A 334 9.76 -21.44 12.38
C GLU A 334 8.69 -20.85 13.32
N TYR A 335 8.26 -19.61 13.05
CA TYR A 335 7.27 -18.87 13.85
C TYR A 335 5.83 -18.98 13.31
N LYS A 336 5.61 -19.70 12.21
CA LYS A 336 4.25 -19.96 11.66
C LYS A 336 3.43 -21.02 12.39
N GLY A 337 3.92 -21.53 13.53
CA GLY A 337 3.25 -22.60 14.29
C GLY A 337 3.68 -24.00 13.82
N GLY A 338 4.79 -24.49 14.36
CA GLY A 338 5.11 -25.91 14.50
C GLY A 338 5.48 -26.66 13.23
N GLY A 339 6.42 -26.15 12.47
CA GLY A 339 7.11 -26.93 11.44
C GLY A 339 8.60 -27.01 11.74
N ALA A 340 9.11 -28.20 12.09
CA ALA A 340 10.54 -28.42 12.15
C ALA A 340 11.21 -28.01 10.82
N LYS A 341 12.38 -27.35 10.89
CA LYS A 341 13.26 -27.17 9.73
C LYS A 341 13.35 -28.49 8.97
N ALA A 342 12.78 -28.55 7.77
CA ALA A 342 13.23 -29.51 6.80
C ALA A 342 14.66 -29.07 6.44
N GLU A 343 15.67 -29.86 6.80
CA GLU A 343 16.96 -29.80 6.14
C GLU A 343 16.69 -29.78 4.64
N GLU A 344 17.22 -28.78 3.92
CA GLU A 344 17.22 -28.79 2.46
C GLU A 344 18.01 -30.03 1.99
N THR A 345 17.33 -31.16 1.98
CA THR A 345 17.89 -32.35 1.36
C THR A 345 17.86 -32.11 -0.14
N LEU A 346 18.97 -32.35 -0.82
CA LEU A 346 19.07 -32.32 -2.29
C LEU A 346 18.17 -33.40 -2.96
N ALA A 347 17.30 -34.06 -2.21
CA ALA A 347 16.36 -35.07 -2.68
C ALA A 347 15.46 -34.57 -3.83
N TRP A 348 15.13 -33.27 -3.89
CA TRP A 348 14.38 -32.71 -5.01
C TRP A 348 15.13 -32.74 -6.35
N ARG A 349 16.47 -32.91 -6.32
CA ARG A 349 17.28 -33.05 -7.54
C ARG A 349 17.08 -34.41 -8.24
N GLU A 350 16.55 -35.41 -7.53
CA GLU A 350 16.23 -36.74 -8.08
C GLU A 350 14.87 -36.76 -8.80
N ALA A 351 14.06 -35.70 -8.66
CA ALA A 351 12.77 -35.55 -9.32
C ALA A 351 12.92 -35.25 -10.83
N SER A 352 11.81 -35.35 -11.56
CA SER A 352 11.77 -34.96 -12.98
C SER A 352 12.17 -33.49 -13.17
N VAL A 353 12.70 -33.14 -14.34
CA VAL A 353 13.13 -31.76 -14.64
C VAL A 353 11.96 -30.76 -14.47
N ARG A 354 10.71 -31.16 -14.79
CA ARG A 354 9.53 -30.35 -14.59
C ARG A 354 9.27 -30.06 -13.11
N GLU A 355 9.37 -31.06 -12.26
CA GLU A 355 9.21 -30.90 -10.80
C GLU A 355 10.37 -30.10 -10.20
N ARG A 356 11.61 -30.26 -10.71
CA ARG A 356 12.75 -29.46 -10.29
C ARG A 356 12.58 -27.99 -10.62
N LEU A 357 12.08 -27.66 -11.81
CA LEU A 357 11.75 -26.28 -12.20
C LEU A 357 10.67 -25.67 -11.29
N THR A 358 9.60 -26.41 -11.03
CA THR A 358 8.53 -25.98 -10.08
C THR A 358 9.11 -25.75 -8.69
N HIS A 359 9.90 -26.69 -8.18
CA HIS A 359 10.55 -26.58 -6.86
C HIS A 359 11.47 -25.35 -6.80
N ALA A 360 12.30 -25.15 -7.81
CA ALA A 360 13.20 -23.99 -7.88
C ALA A 360 12.43 -22.66 -7.89
N LEU A 361 11.32 -22.56 -8.60
CA LEU A 361 10.44 -21.38 -8.62
C LEU A 361 9.79 -21.15 -7.27
N VAL A 362 9.18 -22.18 -6.66
CA VAL A 362 8.49 -22.06 -5.36
C VAL A 362 9.47 -21.66 -4.25
N HIS A 363 10.66 -22.23 -4.24
CA HIS A 363 11.66 -21.97 -3.19
C HIS A 363 12.66 -20.84 -3.52
N GLY A 364 12.55 -20.24 -4.71
CA GLY A 364 13.42 -19.13 -5.12
C GLY A 364 14.89 -19.54 -5.36
N ILE A 365 15.15 -20.79 -5.78
CA ILE A 365 16.49 -21.37 -5.96
C ILE A 365 17.02 -21.05 -7.36
N THR A 366 18.12 -20.33 -7.45
CA THR A 366 18.73 -19.93 -8.73
C THR A 366 19.88 -20.82 -9.18
N SER A 367 20.50 -21.60 -8.28
CA SER A 367 21.75 -22.32 -8.51
C SER A 367 21.71 -23.36 -9.64
N HIS A 368 20.53 -23.91 -9.97
CA HIS A 368 20.38 -24.96 -10.98
C HIS A 368 19.41 -24.58 -12.10
N ILE A 369 18.86 -23.38 -12.07
CA ILE A 369 17.74 -23.02 -12.95
C ILE A 369 18.12 -23.03 -14.43
N VAL A 370 19.33 -22.59 -14.78
CA VAL A 370 19.81 -22.55 -16.16
C VAL A 370 19.99 -23.97 -16.71
N GLU A 371 20.58 -24.87 -15.92
CA GLU A 371 20.80 -26.27 -16.28
C GLU A 371 19.48 -27.01 -16.47
N ASP A 372 18.54 -26.87 -15.51
CA ASP A 372 17.23 -27.51 -15.57
C ASP A 372 16.36 -26.94 -16.71
N THR A 373 16.49 -25.64 -17.00
CA THR A 373 15.81 -25.00 -18.14
C THR A 373 16.34 -25.52 -19.48
N GLU A 374 17.66 -25.72 -19.61
CA GLU A 374 18.25 -26.29 -20.81
C GLU A 374 17.87 -27.76 -21.01
N GLU A 375 17.88 -28.56 -19.93
CA GLU A 375 17.39 -29.95 -19.98
C GLU A 375 15.94 -30.01 -20.46
N MET A 376 15.06 -29.19 -19.90
CA MET A 376 13.65 -29.11 -20.30
C MET A 376 13.49 -28.68 -21.76
N ARG A 377 14.30 -27.70 -22.21
CA ARG A 377 14.30 -27.24 -23.60
C ARG A 377 14.67 -28.37 -24.56
N LEU A 378 15.67 -29.16 -24.21
CA LEU A 378 16.11 -30.30 -25.01
C LEU A 378 15.06 -31.41 -25.05
N GLU A 379 14.40 -31.71 -23.92
CA GLU A 379 13.28 -32.67 -23.90
C GLU A 379 12.14 -32.26 -24.81
N ILE A 380 11.72 -30.98 -24.74
CA ILE A 380 10.67 -30.43 -25.60
C ILE A 380 11.10 -30.44 -27.07
N ALA A 381 12.33 -30.05 -27.38
CA ALA A 381 12.84 -30.06 -28.74
C ALA A 381 12.88 -31.48 -29.33
N ASN A 382 13.31 -32.49 -28.55
CA ASN A 382 13.33 -33.90 -28.96
C ASN A 382 11.90 -34.44 -29.22
N ALA A 383 10.90 -33.88 -28.56
CA ALA A 383 9.48 -34.19 -28.82
C ALA A 383 8.89 -33.39 -30.02
N GLY A 384 9.70 -32.56 -30.70
CA GLY A 384 9.26 -31.72 -31.81
C GLY A 384 8.61 -30.41 -31.40
N GLY A 385 8.68 -30.04 -30.12
CA GLY A 385 8.16 -28.78 -29.59
C GLY A 385 9.14 -27.61 -29.71
N ARG A 386 8.71 -26.45 -29.27
CA ARG A 386 9.38 -25.15 -29.46
C ARG A 386 9.98 -24.63 -28.14
N PRO A 387 11.07 -23.82 -28.18
CA PRO A 387 11.66 -23.24 -26.97
C PRO A 387 10.67 -22.46 -26.09
N ILE A 388 9.68 -21.78 -26.70
CA ILE A 388 8.65 -21.02 -25.97
C ILE A 388 7.78 -21.91 -25.08
N GLU A 389 7.62 -23.19 -25.41
CA GLU A 389 6.77 -24.13 -24.66
C GLU A 389 7.37 -24.46 -23.26
N VAL A 390 8.67 -24.23 -23.07
CA VAL A 390 9.30 -24.29 -21.72
C VAL A 390 8.69 -23.22 -20.82
N ILE A 391 8.46 -22.02 -21.36
CA ILE A 391 7.86 -20.90 -20.62
C ILE A 391 6.36 -21.15 -20.42
N GLU A 392 5.64 -21.46 -21.51
CA GLU A 392 4.18 -21.62 -21.50
C GLU A 392 3.68 -22.84 -20.72
N GLY A 393 4.54 -23.83 -20.48
CA GLY A 393 4.25 -25.02 -19.69
C GLY A 393 4.98 -25.02 -18.34
N PRO A 394 6.13 -25.73 -18.22
CA PRO A 394 6.77 -26.00 -16.93
C PRO A 394 7.04 -24.79 -16.05
N LEU A 395 7.50 -23.68 -16.66
CA LEU A 395 7.82 -22.47 -15.89
C LEU A 395 6.54 -21.75 -15.43
N MET A 396 5.52 -21.68 -16.28
CA MET A 396 4.24 -21.10 -15.89
C MET A 396 3.49 -21.96 -14.88
N ASP A 397 3.57 -23.29 -14.99
CA ASP A 397 2.99 -24.19 -13.99
C ASP A 397 3.60 -23.91 -12.60
N GLY A 398 4.91 -23.75 -12.53
CA GLY A 398 5.60 -23.37 -11.29
C GLY A 398 5.16 -21.99 -10.76
N MET A 399 5.01 -21.01 -11.63
CA MET A 399 4.53 -19.67 -11.24
C MET A 399 3.06 -19.67 -10.82
N ASN A 400 2.21 -20.53 -11.37
CA ASN A 400 0.83 -20.70 -10.91
C ASN A 400 0.80 -21.21 -9.46
N VAL A 401 1.65 -22.20 -9.12
CA VAL A 401 1.80 -22.68 -7.72
C VAL A 401 2.23 -21.54 -6.80
N VAL A 402 3.18 -20.70 -7.23
CA VAL A 402 3.60 -19.50 -6.48
C VAL A 402 2.42 -18.56 -6.27
N GLY A 403 1.62 -18.32 -7.32
CA GLY A 403 0.43 -17.47 -7.25
C GLY A 403 -0.64 -17.99 -6.27
N ASP A 404 -0.91 -19.28 -6.30
CA ASP A 404 -1.85 -19.94 -5.38
C ASP A 404 -1.38 -19.84 -3.93
N LEU A 405 -0.11 -20.15 -3.67
CA LEU A 405 0.49 -20.05 -2.33
C LEU A 405 0.47 -18.60 -1.80
N PHE A 406 0.70 -17.62 -2.66
CA PHE A 406 0.61 -16.21 -2.30
C PHE A 406 -0.84 -15.79 -2.01
N GLY A 407 -1.79 -16.20 -2.85
CA GLY A 407 -3.22 -15.93 -2.69
C GLY A 407 -3.80 -16.54 -1.40
N GLU A 408 -3.31 -17.72 -1.00
CA GLU A 408 -3.67 -18.39 0.25
C GLU A 408 -2.95 -17.84 1.49
N GLY A 409 -2.06 -16.85 1.34
CA GLY A 409 -1.25 -16.32 2.43
C GLY A 409 -0.19 -17.27 2.97
N LYS A 410 0.16 -18.32 2.21
CA LYS A 410 1.22 -19.28 2.55
C LYS A 410 2.59 -18.86 2.03
N MET A 411 2.64 -17.90 1.13
CA MET A 411 3.85 -17.31 0.59
C MET A 411 3.82 -15.80 0.78
N PHE A 412 4.98 -15.16 1.01
CA PHE A 412 5.11 -13.73 1.24
C PHE A 412 5.66 -13.02 0.00
N LEU A 413 5.44 -11.71 -0.10
CA LEU A 413 5.90 -10.90 -1.23
C LEU A 413 7.40 -11.07 -1.54
N PRO A 414 8.34 -11.07 -0.57
CA PRO A 414 9.75 -11.31 -0.87
C PRO A 414 10.04 -12.67 -1.51
N GLN A 415 9.28 -13.69 -1.15
CA GLN A 415 9.39 -15.02 -1.77
C GLN A 415 8.91 -14.99 -3.22
N VAL A 416 7.81 -14.28 -3.51
CA VAL A 416 7.32 -14.09 -4.89
C VAL A 416 8.34 -13.32 -5.75
N VAL A 417 9.01 -12.30 -5.17
CA VAL A 417 10.09 -11.57 -5.85
C VAL A 417 11.28 -12.48 -6.16
N LYS A 418 11.65 -13.39 -5.23
CA LYS A 418 12.67 -14.42 -5.50
C LYS A 418 12.26 -15.36 -6.63
N SER A 419 11.02 -15.87 -6.60
CA SER A 419 10.45 -16.72 -7.66
C SER A 419 10.51 -16.01 -9.03
N ALA A 420 10.13 -14.73 -9.07
CA ALA A 420 10.22 -13.92 -10.29
C ALA A 420 11.66 -13.76 -10.79
N ARG A 421 12.65 -13.67 -9.90
CA ARG A 421 14.09 -13.65 -10.25
C ARG A 421 14.52 -14.98 -10.89
N VAL A 422 14.11 -16.12 -10.32
CA VAL A 422 14.35 -17.46 -10.89
C VAL A 422 13.75 -17.56 -12.29
N MET A 423 12.49 -17.17 -12.43
CA MET A 423 11.78 -17.11 -13.72
C MET A 423 12.54 -16.27 -14.74
N LYS A 424 12.99 -15.07 -14.35
CA LYS A 424 13.76 -14.17 -15.22
C LYS A 424 15.05 -14.80 -15.73
N GLN A 425 15.77 -15.56 -14.88
CA GLN A 425 17.00 -16.26 -15.30
C GLN A 425 16.70 -17.38 -16.29
N ALA A 426 15.65 -18.17 -16.04
CA ALA A 426 15.20 -19.21 -16.96
C ALA A 426 14.84 -18.64 -18.34
N VAL A 427 14.06 -17.58 -18.36
CA VAL A 427 13.66 -16.90 -19.60
C VAL A 427 14.87 -16.30 -20.32
N ALA A 428 15.79 -15.65 -19.60
CA ALA A 428 16.99 -15.08 -20.19
C ALA A 428 17.84 -16.14 -20.91
N HIS A 429 17.90 -17.37 -20.37
CA HIS A 429 18.56 -18.49 -21.04
C HIS A 429 17.83 -18.91 -22.32
N LEU A 430 16.50 -18.85 -22.37
CA LEU A 430 15.69 -19.27 -23.53
C LEU A 430 15.64 -18.21 -24.65
N VAL A 431 15.83 -16.94 -24.33
CA VAL A 431 15.70 -15.82 -25.31
C VAL A 431 16.52 -16.05 -26.59
N PRO A 432 17.82 -16.44 -26.55
CA PRO A 432 18.61 -16.67 -27.77
C PRO A 432 17.99 -17.73 -28.69
N TYR A 433 17.45 -18.80 -28.13
CA TYR A 433 16.82 -19.89 -28.87
C TYR A 433 15.48 -19.47 -29.50
N ILE A 434 14.71 -18.67 -28.77
CA ILE A 434 13.43 -18.12 -29.26
C ILE A 434 13.70 -17.11 -30.39
N GLU A 435 14.73 -16.29 -30.28
CA GLU A 435 15.11 -15.34 -31.33
C GLU A 435 15.64 -16.03 -32.59
N GLU A 436 16.42 -17.10 -32.42
CA GLU A 436 16.90 -17.92 -33.55
C GLU A 436 15.72 -18.60 -34.26
N GLU A 437 14.77 -19.17 -33.50
CA GLU A 437 13.55 -19.74 -34.08
C GLU A 437 12.74 -18.68 -34.85
N LYS A 438 12.54 -17.50 -34.28
CA LYS A 438 11.88 -16.37 -34.93
C LYS A 438 12.56 -16.01 -36.25
N ARG A 439 13.89 -15.97 -36.27
CA ARG A 439 14.69 -15.68 -37.47
C ARG A 439 14.46 -16.73 -38.56
N GLN A 440 14.47 -18.01 -38.18
CA GLN A 440 14.22 -19.11 -39.11
C GLN A 440 12.80 -19.09 -39.68
N ILE A 441 11.80 -18.76 -38.87
CA ILE A 441 10.41 -18.63 -39.32
C ILE A 441 10.25 -17.49 -40.32
N LEU A 442 10.88 -16.32 -40.04
CA LEU A 442 10.87 -15.16 -40.94
C LEU A 442 11.56 -15.48 -42.27
N GLN A 443 12.70 -16.22 -42.27
CA GLN A 443 13.40 -16.64 -43.47
C GLN A 443 12.56 -17.59 -44.36
N ARG A 444 11.66 -18.36 -43.73
CA ARG A 444 10.71 -19.25 -44.41
C ARG A 444 9.42 -18.57 -44.85
N GLY A 445 9.31 -17.23 -44.67
CA GLY A 445 8.12 -16.45 -45.04
C GLY A 445 6.95 -16.55 -44.04
N GLY A 446 7.22 -17.01 -42.81
CA GLY A 446 6.26 -17.04 -41.72
C GLY A 446 6.12 -15.70 -41.01
N ASP A 447 4.98 -15.46 -40.35
CA ASP A 447 4.70 -14.27 -39.53
C ASP A 447 4.99 -14.60 -38.05
N VAL A 448 5.85 -13.81 -37.40
CA VAL A 448 6.20 -13.97 -35.99
C VAL A 448 5.77 -12.72 -35.25
N ARG A 449 4.55 -12.72 -34.74
CA ARG A 449 4.06 -11.62 -33.90
C ARG A 449 4.21 -11.97 -32.44
N SER A 450 4.66 -10.99 -31.61
CA SER A 450 4.44 -11.08 -30.18
C SER A 450 2.95 -11.24 -29.90
N ARG A 451 2.57 -11.85 -28.76
CA ARG A 451 1.14 -11.97 -28.38
C ARG A 451 0.44 -10.62 -28.31
N GLY A 452 1.20 -9.54 -28.19
CA GLY A 452 0.73 -8.17 -28.17
C GLY A 452 1.70 -7.25 -27.46
N LYS A 453 1.49 -5.96 -27.61
CA LYS A 453 2.21 -4.92 -26.86
C LYS A 453 1.34 -4.47 -25.68
N ILE A 454 1.92 -4.50 -24.47
CA ILE A 454 1.26 -4.07 -23.24
C ILE A 454 2.06 -2.91 -22.65
N ILE A 455 1.37 -1.83 -22.34
CA ILE A 455 1.96 -0.70 -21.60
C ILE A 455 1.58 -0.87 -20.13
N MET A 456 2.59 -0.90 -19.28
CA MET A 456 2.43 -1.00 -17.83
C MET A 456 2.91 0.30 -17.18
N ALA A 457 2.07 0.89 -16.37
CA ALA A 457 2.40 2.10 -15.61
C ALA A 457 1.76 2.04 -14.24
N THR A 458 2.38 2.65 -13.24
CA THR A 458 1.74 2.94 -11.97
C THR A 458 1.14 4.34 -12.09
N VAL A 459 -0.12 4.47 -11.69
CA VAL A 459 -0.81 5.75 -11.64
C VAL A 459 -0.10 6.64 -10.61
N LYS A 460 0.09 7.92 -10.93
CA LYS A 460 0.68 8.87 -9.99
C LYS A 460 -0.18 8.89 -8.71
N GLY A 461 0.46 8.67 -7.56
CA GLY A 461 -0.23 8.57 -6.26
C GLY A 461 -0.58 7.14 -5.81
N ASP A 462 -0.43 6.13 -6.67
CA ASP A 462 -0.61 4.73 -6.27
C ASP A 462 0.68 4.14 -5.69
N VAL A 463 0.56 3.47 -4.54
CA VAL A 463 1.68 2.82 -3.82
C VAL A 463 1.94 1.37 -4.27
N HIS A 464 1.12 0.84 -5.19
CA HIS A 464 1.17 -0.57 -5.60
C HIS A 464 2.17 -0.87 -6.73
N ASP A 465 3.26 -0.10 -6.82
CA ASP A 465 4.31 -0.28 -7.86
C ASP A 465 4.93 -1.70 -7.85
N ILE A 466 5.01 -2.32 -6.68
CA ILE A 466 5.48 -3.70 -6.51
C ILE A 466 4.61 -4.69 -7.32
N GLY A 467 3.28 -4.56 -7.22
CA GLY A 467 2.35 -5.41 -7.97
C GLY A 467 2.53 -5.26 -9.48
N LYS A 468 2.68 -4.03 -9.97
CA LYS A 468 2.96 -3.76 -11.39
C LYS A 468 4.25 -4.43 -11.86
N ASN A 469 5.32 -4.33 -11.08
CA ASN A 469 6.62 -4.89 -11.48
C ASN A 469 6.58 -6.42 -11.58
N ILE A 470 5.86 -7.08 -10.67
CA ILE A 470 5.63 -8.54 -10.73
C ILE A 470 4.83 -8.89 -11.98
N VAL A 471 3.72 -8.21 -12.24
CA VAL A 471 2.88 -8.45 -13.43
C VAL A 471 3.67 -8.17 -14.72
N THR A 472 4.51 -7.12 -14.75
CA THR A 472 5.40 -6.82 -15.88
C THR A 472 6.30 -8.02 -16.22
N VAL A 473 6.96 -8.60 -15.20
CA VAL A 473 7.84 -9.77 -15.41
C VAL A 473 7.04 -10.97 -15.92
N VAL A 474 5.89 -11.26 -15.35
CA VAL A 474 5.02 -12.38 -15.77
C VAL A 474 4.57 -12.20 -17.22
N LEU A 475 4.17 -11.00 -17.63
CA LEU A 475 3.74 -10.71 -19.00
C LEU A 475 4.89 -10.82 -19.99
N GLN A 476 6.09 -10.30 -19.66
CA GLN A 476 7.28 -10.47 -20.49
C GLN A 476 7.65 -11.95 -20.67
N CYS A 477 7.52 -12.74 -19.59
CA CYS A 477 7.72 -14.18 -19.63
C CYS A 477 6.69 -14.89 -20.54
N ASN A 478 5.49 -14.33 -20.71
CA ASN A 478 4.44 -14.82 -21.60
C ASN A 478 4.51 -14.27 -23.03
N ASN A 479 5.68 -13.79 -23.46
CA ASN A 479 5.93 -13.29 -24.81
C ASN A 479 5.08 -12.06 -25.20
N PHE A 480 4.69 -11.21 -24.22
CA PHE A 480 4.19 -9.87 -24.52
C PHE A 480 5.35 -8.89 -24.61
N ASP A 481 5.25 -7.93 -25.53
CA ASP A 481 6.16 -6.77 -25.57
C ASP A 481 5.66 -5.76 -24.54
N VAL A 482 6.31 -5.72 -23.36
CA VAL A 482 5.88 -4.87 -22.24
C VAL A 482 6.72 -3.61 -22.16
N VAL A 483 6.09 -2.48 -22.35
CA VAL A 483 6.66 -1.15 -22.12
C VAL A 483 6.34 -0.71 -20.71
N ASN A 484 7.31 -0.75 -19.81
CA ASN A 484 7.16 -0.28 -18.44
C ASN A 484 7.45 1.23 -18.38
N MET A 485 6.42 2.03 -18.13
CA MET A 485 6.50 3.49 -18.06
C MET A 485 6.82 4.03 -16.65
N GLY A 486 7.06 3.16 -15.67
CA GLY A 486 7.33 3.59 -14.30
C GLY A 486 6.12 4.20 -13.60
N VAL A 487 6.37 5.21 -12.75
CA VAL A 487 5.36 5.93 -11.94
C VAL A 487 4.93 7.25 -12.62
N MET A 488 4.98 7.36 -13.93
CA MET A 488 4.96 8.64 -14.64
C MET A 488 3.76 8.85 -15.56
N VAL A 489 2.59 8.28 -15.27
CA VAL A 489 1.38 8.68 -16.00
C VAL A 489 0.63 9.69 -15.14
N PRO A 490 0.57 10.98 -15.52
CA PRO A 490 -0.43 11.88 -14.93
C PRO A 490 -1.79 11.25 -15.20
N CYS A 491 -2.60 11.05 -14.17
CA CYS A 491 -3.98 10.57 -14.33
C CYS A 491 -4.91 11.64 -14.91
N ASN A 492 -4.46 12.32 -15.96
CA ASN A 492 -5.24 13.40 -16.54
C ASN A 492 -6.03 12.97 -17.77
N GLU A 493 -5.73 11.77 -18.31
CA GLU A 493 -6.41 11.29 -19.52
C GLU A 493 -6.58 9.79 -19.45
N ILE A 494 -7.79 9.30 -19.72
CA ILE A 494 -8.09 7.89 -19.82
C ILE A 494 -8.23 7.54 -21.28
N PHE A 495 -7.41 6.60 -21.77
CA PHE A 495 -7.50 6.07 -23.14
C PHE A 495 -8.33 4.78 -23.16
N VAL A 496 -9.44 4.80 -23.84
CA VAL A 496 -10.31 3.64 -24.00
C VAL A 496 -10.24 3.15 -25.44
N GLN A 497 -9.78 1.91 -25.64
CA GLN A 497 -9.74 1.30 -26.95
C GLN A 497 -11.14 1.09 -27.49
N LYS A 498 -11.39 1.51 -28.72
CA LYS A 498 -12.65 1.24 -29.40
C LYS A 498 -12.78 -0.26 -29.69
N ALA A 499 -13.80 -0.86 -29.15
CA ALA A 499 -14.18 -2.24 -29.48
C ALA A 499 -15.50 -2.22 -30.28
N PRO A 500 -15.62 -3.03 -31.35
CA PRO A 500 -16.87 -3.16 -32.04
C PRO A 500 -17.91 -3.77 -31.08
N ALA A 501 -19.06 -3.13 -30.96
CA ALA A 501 -20.17 -3.65 -30.20
C ALA A 501 -20.79 -4.83 -30.94
N VAL A 502 -21.10 -5.91 -30.22
CA VAL A 502 -21.77 -7.07 -30.73
C VAL A 502 -22.99 -7.40 -29.86
N THR A 503 -24.10 -7.69 -30.46
CA THR A 503 -25.25 -8.20 -29.70
C THR A 503 -25.04 -9.67 -29.33
N ILE A 504 -25.66 -10.10 -28.22
CA ILE A 504 -25.62 -11.53 -27.83
C ILE A 504 -26.15 -12.42 -28.94
N GLU A 505 -27.19 -11.98 -29.66
CA GLU A 505 -27.75 -12.69 -30.77
C GLU A 505 -26.74 -12.90 -31.92
N MET A 506 -25.98 -11.85 -32.27
CA MET A 506 -24.91 -11.94 -33.26
C MET A 506 -23.75 -12.82 -32.79
N LEU A 507 -23.38 -12.75 -31.51
CA LEU A 507 -22.35 -13.60 -30.91
C LEU A 507 -22.77 -15.09 -30.99
N VAL A 508 -24.00 -15.40 -30.63
CA VAL A 508 -24.58 -16.75 -30.74
C VAL A 508 -24.57 -17.24 -32.19
N TYR A 509 -24.99 -16.39 -33.11
CA TYR A 509 -24.99 -16.72 -34.55
C TYR A 509 -23.56 -17.05 -35.04
N VAL A 510 -22.59 -16.23 -34.71
CA VAL A 510 -21.17 -16.45 -35.08
C VAL A 510 -20.64 -17.73 -34.45
N LEU A 511 -20.88 -17.97 -33.16
CA LEU A 511 -20.39 -19.16 -32.45
C LEU A 511 -21.01 -20.44 -33.00
N THR A 512 -22.32 -20.48 -33.25
CA THR A 512 -22.99 -21.67 -33.79
C THR A 512 -22.50 -22.00 -35.20
N ASN A 513 -22.22 -21.00 -36.04
CA ASN A 513 -21.65 -21.20 -37.37
C ASN A 513 -20.18 -21.65 -37.31
N LEU A 514 -19.34 -21.03 -36.47
CA LEU A 514 -17.94 -21.43 -36.30
C LEU A 514 -17.78 -22.86 -35.79
N LEU A 515 -18.70 -23.30 -34.91
CA LEU A 515 -18.73 -24.66 -34.38
C LEU A 515 -19.39 -25.68 -35.33
N GLY A 516 -19.81 -25.23 -36.53
CA GLY A 516 -20.49 -26.09 -37.54
C GLY A 516 -21.87 -26.61 -37.08
N ARG A 517 -22.54 -25.89 -36.18
CA ARG A 517 -23.86 -26.25 -35.63
C ARG A 517 -24.85 -25.08 -35.74
N PRO A 518 -25.17 -24.59 -36.95
CA PRO A 518 -26.05 -23.43 -37.12
C PRO A 518 -27.47 -23.65 -36.59
N GLU A 519 -27.93 -24.92 -36.53
CA GLU A 519 -29.26 -25.32 -36.03
C GLU A 519 -29.26 -25.62 -34.51
N HIS A 520 -28.20 -25.23 -33.76
CA HIS A 520 -28.14 -25.47 -32.32
C HIS A 520 -29.25 -24.70 -31.60
N GLU A 521 -30.01 -25.39 -30.76
CA GLU A 521 -31.09 -24.78 -29.99
C GLU A 521 -30.53 -23.77 -29.01
N VAL A 522 -30.95 -22.51 -29.13
CA VAL A 522 -30.55 -21.42 -28.23
C VAL A 522 -31.69 -21.10 -27.29
N ARG A 523 -31.48 -21.28 -26.01
CA ARG A 523 -32.49 -20.99 -24.99
C ARG A 523 -32.22 -19.64 -24.31
N VAL A 524 -33.12 -18.69 -24.51
CA VAL A 524 -33.09 -17.40 -23.83
C VAL A 524 -33.66 -17.58 -22.43
N ILE A 525 -32.81 -17.39 -21.40
CA ILE A 525 -33.18 -17.54 -19.98
C ILE A 525 -33.54 -16.20 -19.30
N GLY A 526 -33.44 -15.08 -20.03
CA GLY A 526 -33.63 -13.73 -19.50
C GLY A 526 -32.46 -13.24 -18.64
N THR A 527 -32.55 -12.00 -18.19
CA THR A 527 -31.58 -11.37 -17.28
C THR A 527 -31.77 -11.86 -15.84
N ARG A 528 -30.68 -12.24 -15.18
CA ARG A 528 -30.71 -12.56 -13.76
C ARG A 528 -30.60 -11.29 -12.91
N HIS A 529 -31.05 -11.37 -11.66
CA HIS A 529 -30.92 -10.25 -10.74
C HIS A 529 -29.44 -9.86 -10.53
N GLY A 530 -29.07 -8.62 -10.85
CA GLY A 530 -27.70 -8.13 -10.79
C GLY A 530 -26.92 -8.20 -12.12
N GLU A 531 -27.45 -8.79 -13.19
CA GLU A 531 -26.83 -8.76 -14.51
C GLU A 531 -27.06 -7.40 -15.19
N LYS A 532 -25.99 -6.85 -15.79
CA LYS A 532 -26.10 -5.65 -16.63
C LYS A 532 -26.71 -6.00 -17.99
N LEU A 533 -27.60 -5.15 -18.49
CA LEU A 533 -28.20 -5.32 -19.81
C LEU A 533 -27.19 -5.15 -20.97
N TYR A 534 -26.08 -4.46 -20.71
CA TYR A 534 -25.00 -4.26 -21.68
C TYR A 534 -23.72 -3.90 -20.91
N GLU A 535 -22.59 -4.32 -21.47
CA GLU A 535 -21.27 -3.90 -21.00
C GLU A 535 -20.89 -2.59 -21.70
N THR A 536 -20.65 -1.55 -20.91
CA THR A 536 -20.18 -0.26 -21.40
C THR A 536 -18.71 -0.06 -21.08
N LEU A 537 -17.93 0.29 -22.08
CA LEU A 537 -16.53 0.74 -21.89
C LEU A 537 -16.47 2.21 -21.45
N LEU A 538 -17.47 3.01 -21.82
CA LEU A 538 -17.63 4.42 -21.50
C LEU A 538 -19.08 4.72 -21.11
N SER A 539 -19.28 5.52 -20.08
CA SER A 539 -20.59 6.10 -19.77
C SER A 539 -20.98 7.15 -20.84
N ARG A 540 -22.24 7.59 -20.81
CA ARG A 540 -22.70 8.64 -21.72
C ARG A 540 -22.02 9.99 -21.43
N GLU A 541 -21.75 10.26 -20.17
CA GLU A 541 -21.09 11.47 -19.69
C GLU A 541 -19.62 11.48 -20.12
N GLU A 542 -18.92 10.38 -19.93
CA GLU A 542 -17.53 10.22 -20.39
C GLU A 542 -17.43 10.30 -21.91
N MET A 543 -18.36 9.67 -22.64
CA MET A 543 -18.40 9.72 -24.10
C MET A 543 -18.66 11.14 -24.63
N ALA A 544 -19.45 11.95 -23.92
CA ALA A 544 -19.72 13.33 -24.29
C ALA A 544 -18.48 14.25 -24.16
N ALA A 545 -17.57 13.90 -23.24
CA ALA A 545 -16.30 14.60 -23.00
C ALA A 545 -15.12 14.00 -23.77
N ALA A 546 -15.27 12.80 -24.33
CA ALA A 546 -14.19 12.06 -24.97
C ALA A 546 -13.78 12.63 -26.32
N GLU A 547 -12.46 12.73 -26.56
CA GLU A 547 -11.87 13.04 -27.86
C GLU A 547 -11.64 11.76 -28.66
N ASP A 548 -12.03 11.77 -29.93
CA ASP A 548 -11.85 10.63 -30.83
C ASP A 548 -10.46 10.64 -31.46
N LEU A 549 -9.59 9.72 -31.05
CA LEU A 549 -8.23 9.53 -31.56
C LEU A 549 -8.13 8.39 -32.60
N GLY A 550 -9.21 8.04 -33.28
CA GLY A 550 -9.24 6.97 -34.27
C GLY A 550 -9.46 5.59 -33.65
N SER A 551 -8.43 4.92 -33.18
CA SER A 551 -8.54 3.59 -32.55
C SER A 551 -8.88 3.64 -31.05
N TYR A 552 -8.83 4.83 -30.44
CA TYR A 552 -9.07 5.07 -29.01
C TYR A 552 -9.96 6.28 -28.81
N PHE A 553 -10.68 6.31 -27.70
CA PHE A 553 -11.22 7.54 -27.11
C PHE A 553 -10.30 7.99 -26.00
N CYS A 554 -10.00 9.29 -25.96
CA CYS A 554 -9.30 9.95 -24.86
C CYS A 554 -10.34 10.69 -24.02
N ILE A 555 -10.43 10.37 -22.74
CA ILE A 555 -11.30 11.06 -21.79
C ILE A 555 -10.41 12.05 -21.04
N PRO A 556 -10.62 13.37 -21.24
CA PRO A 556 -9.90 14.37 -20.46
C PRO A 556 -10.34 14.30 -18.98
N PRO A 557 -9.51 14.80 -18.05
CA PRO A 557 -9.91 14.90 -16.65
C PRO A 557 -11.16 15.78 -16.53
N PRO A 558 -12.04 15.51 -15.56
CA PRO A 558 -13.15 16.39 -15.30
C PRO A 558 -12.59 17.79 -15.01
N LEU A 559 -13.10 18.79 -15.70
CA LEU A 559 -12.73 20.19 -15.46
C LEU A 559 -13.01 20.50 -13.99
N SER A 560 -11.95 20.81 -13.24
CA SER A 560 -11.96 21.23 -11.84
C SER A 560 -12.66 22.58 -11.67
#